data_a8f07b236e119c47023012b218f95167
#
_entry.id   a8f07b236e119c47023012b218f95167
#
_cell.length_a   1.000
_cell.length_b   1.000
_cell.length_c   1.000
_cell.angle_alpha   90.00
_cell.angle_beta   90.00
_cell.angle_gamma   90.00
#
_symmetry.space_group_name_H-M   'P 1'
#
loop_
_entity.id
_entity.type
_entity.pdbx_description
1 polymer ?
#
loop_
_entity_poly.entity_id
_entity_poly.type
_entity_poly.pdbx_seq_one_letter_code
_entity_poly.pdbx_strand_id
1 'polypeptide(L)'
;MRRQLLGYLSVRDWKTRLIFWSAALAVGGVAAIFTLASNWAMGVHDRIMAHSHWWTLLLAPLGLGCAAMLTRYVFPGSEGSGIPQAIAALRSDKDELRHKVLSMRIAVGKILVALIAFVSGASIGREGPTVHIGASLMYSSGRFTRFPPHYIRHGLITAGGAAGIAAAFNTPIAGIIFAIEEMARFYEEKATGMLLVGVLIAGVVAMAVLGNYTYFGETNSSFTHVDSWIAVPVCGIIGGFVGGGFSSFLVSSMRRIRTVFNKHTFLVAAGCGLAIALLGLLSGGASYGTGYDQARMLLEGHAHTNYVFPLYKILATLASYLSGIPGGIFSPSLSAGAGLGADLAPLMPYAPPATVIILGMAAYFTGVVQTPLTASVIMMEMVNDHAMVFPIMATAFIALGASKLLCRHPVYWSLAEDFLALTKPKSAPDEEPNDITIRSG
;
A
#
# COMPACT_ATOMS: atom_id res chain seq x y z
N MET A 1 -5.45 42.45 -5.83
CA MET A 1 -6.79 42.00 -6.27
C MET A 1 -6.94 41.96 -7.80
N ARG A 2 -6.68 43.06 -8.57
CA ARG A 2 -6.81 43.05 -10.04
C ARG A 2 -5.87 42.12 -10.80
N ARG A 3 -4.62 41.91 -10.35
CA ARG A 3 -3.67 40.90 -10.93
C ARG A 3 -4.08 39.46 -10.64
N GLN A 4 -4.74 39.19 -9.53
CA GLN A 4 -5.25 37.86 -9.20
C GLN A 4 -6.49 37.53 -10.05
N LEU A 5 -7.38 38.49 -10.28
CA LEU A 5 -8.55 38.31 -11.14
C LEU A 5 -8.17 38.10 -12.63
N LEU A 6 -7.13 38.78 -13.12
CA LEU A 6 -6.62 38.58 -14.50
C LEU A 6 -5.97 37.18 -14.68
N GLY A 7 -5.37 36.60 -13.64
CA GLY A 7 -4.88 35.20 -13.67
C GLY A 7 -6.00 34.18 -13.83
N TYR A 8 -7.20 34.46 -13.31
CA TYR A 8 -8.35 33.57 -13.49
C TYR A 8 -8.92 33.55 -14.92
N LEU A 9 -8.60 34.53 -15.76
CA LEU A 9 -9.07 34.67 -17.13
C LEU A 9 -8.06 34.22 -18.20
N SER A 10 -6.87 33.76 -17.77
CA SER A 10 -5.84 33.29 -18.71
C SER A 10 -6.20 31.96 -19.33
N VAL A 11 -6.34 31.91 -20.66
CA VAL A 11 -6.56 30.67 -21.43
C VAL A 11 -5.49 29.60 -21.14
N ARG A 12 -4.26 30.04 -20.87
CA ARG A 12 -3.14 29.16 -20.53
C ARG A 12 -3.35 28.47 -19.18
N ASP A 13 -3.85 29.18 -18.18
CA ASP A 13 -4.09 28.63 -16.85
C ASP A 13 -5.29 27.70 -16.88
N TRP A 14 -6.32 28.00 -17.67
CA TRP A 14 -7.45 27.12 -17.90
C TRP A 14 -7.03 25.83 -18.59
N LYS A 15 -6.16 25.87 -19.61
CA LYS A 15 -5.61 24.67 -20.24
C LYS A 15 -4.90 23.78 -19.23
N THR A 16 -4.09 24.37 -18.34
CA THR A 16 -3.37 23.63 -17.30
C THR A 16 -4.34 22.97 -16.32
N ARG A 17 -5.37 23.67 -15.87
CA ARG A 17 -6.42 23.12 -14.98
C ARG A 17 -7.19 21.99 -15.64
N LEU A 18 -7.61 22.14 -16.88
CA LEU A 18 -8.34 21.11 -17.62
C LEU A 18 -7.51 19.84 -17.80
N ILE A 19 -6.23 19.96 -18.14
CA ILE A 19 -5.31 18.81 -18.22
C ILE A 19 -5.17 18.11 -16.85
N PHE A 20 -5.02 18.88 -15.79
CA PHE A 20 -4.94 18.33 -14.44
C PHE A 20 -6.22 17.59 -14.03
N TRP A 21 -7.40 18.21 -14.26
CA TRP A 21 -8.69 17.58 -13.96
C TRP A 21 -8.94 16.33 -14.80
N SER A 22 -8.60 16.36 -16.09
CA SER A 22 -8.70 15.17 -16.95
C SER A 22 -7.79 14.04 -16.48
N ALA A 23 -6.59 14.37 -16.02
CA ALA A 23 -5.68 13.39 -15.44
C ALA A 23 -6.22 12.82 -14.12
N ALA A 24 -6.80 13.64 -13.24
CA ALA A 24 -7.44 13.17 -12.01
C ALA A 24 -8.65 12.27 -12.27
N LEU A 25 -9.50 12.62 -13.26
CA LEU A 25 -10.58 11.76 -13.73
C LEU A 25 -10.05 10.41 -14.24
N ALA A 26 -8.96 10.43 -15.01
CA ALA A 26 -8.31 9.22 -15.50
C ALA A 26 -7.75 8.36 -14.36
N VAL A 27 -7.17 8.97 -13.31
CA VAL A 27 -6.69 8.23 -12.12
C VAL A 27 -7.86 7.51 -11.45
N GLY A 28 -8.97 8.20 -11.17
CA GLY A 28 -10.16 7.59 -10.57
C GLY A 28 -10.75 6.47 -11.42
N GLY A 29 -10.87 6.70 -12.72
CA GLY A 29 -11.39 5.71 -13.68
C GLY A 29 -10.51 4.46 -13.77
N VAL A 30 -9.19 4.64 -13.92
CA VAL A 30 -8.25 3.50 -13.99
C VAL A 30 -8.19 2.75 -12.66
N ALA A 31 -8.25 3.44 -11.52
CA ALA A 31 -8.29 2.83 -10.19
C ALA A 31 -9.56 1.96 -10.05
N ALA A 32 -10.72 2.47 -10.45
CA ALA A 32 -11.99 1.74 -10.41
C ALA A 32 -11.96 0.50 -11.33
N ILE A 33 -11.48 0.65 -12.57
CA ILE A 33 -11.34 -0.46 -13.53
C ILE A 33 -10.37 -1.51 -12.99
N PHE A 34 -9.24 -1.10 -12.42
CA PHE A 34 -8.27 -2.03 -11.83
C PHE A 34 -8.84 -2.76 -10.62
N THR A 35 -9.67 -2.09 -9.82
CA THR A 35 -10.41 -2.71 -8.70
C THR A 35 -11.35 -3.81 -9.21
N LEU A 36 -12.18 -3.51 -10.22
CA LEU A 36 -13.09 -4.50 -10.82
C LEU A 36 -12.33 -5.67 -11.46
N ALA A 37 -11.27 -5.37 -12.20
CA ALA A 37 -10.43 -6.38 -12.84
C ALA A 37 -9.71 -7.27 -11.80
N SER A 38 -9.27 -6.70 -10.68
CA SER A 38 -8.65 -7.47 -9.59
C SER A 38 -9.65 -8.39 -8.90
N ASN A 39 -10.88 -7.91 -8.64
CA ASN A 39 -11.95 -8.74 -8.10
C ASN A 39 -12.33 -9.88 -9.07
N TRP A 40 -12.40 -9.59 -10.37
CA TRP A 40 -12.62 -10.61 -11.39
C TRP A 40 -11.49 -11.65 -11.40
N ALA A 41 -10.23 -11.23 -11.32
CA ALA A 41 -9.06 -12.11 -11.31
C ALA A 41 -9.05 -13.03 -10.07
N MET A 42 -9.40 -12.50 -8.89
CA MET A 42 -9.58 -13.31 -7.67
C MET A 42 -10.73 -14.31 -7.84
N GLY A 43 -11.87 -13.88 -8.40
CA GLY A 43 -12.99 -14.79 -8.69
C GLY A 43 -12.66 -15.87 -9.74
N VAL A 44 -11.70 -15.64 -10.65
CA VAL A 44 -11.16 -16.69 -11.52
C VAL A 44 -10.35 -17.69 -10.71
N HIS A 45 -9.47 -17.21 -9.81
CA HIS A 45 -8.73 -18.09 -8.89
C HIS A 45 -9.67 -18.98 -8.09
N ASP A 46 -10.70 -18.41 -7.46
CA ASP A 46 -11.66 -19.14 -6.62
C ASP A 46 -12.42 -20.21 -7.41
N ARG A 47 -12.80 -19.91 -8.66
CA ARG A 47 -13.44 -20.89 -9.56
C ARG A 47 -12.51 -22.05 -9.88
N ILE A 48 -11.21 -21.80 -10.10
CA ILE A 48 -10.22 -22.85 -10.34
C ILE A 48 -10.07 -23.72 -9.08
N MET A 49 -10.00 -23.07 -7.91
CA MET A 49 -9.88 -23.78 -6.62
C MET A 49 -11.13 -24.58 -6.26
N ALA A 50 -12.31 -24.12 -6.68
CA ALA A 50 -13.56 -24.85 -6.51
C ALA A 50 -13.60 -26.19 -7.26
N HIS A 51 -12.88 -26.32 -8.39
CA HIS A 51 -12.75 -27.61 -9.09
C HIS A 51 -11.82 -28.58 -8.34
N SER A 52 -10.68 -28.11 -7.88
CA SER A 52 -9.76 -28.87 -7.01
C SER A 52 -8.74 -27.92 -6.38
N HIS A 53 -8.62 -28.00 -5.06
CA HIS A 53 -7.63 -27.22 -4.31
C HIS A 53 -6.18 -27.53 -4.71
N TRP A 54 -5.92 -28.73 -5.27
CA TRP A 54 -4.58 -29.15 -5.71
C TRP A 54 -4.05 -28.39 -6.93
N TRP A 55 -4.92 -27.73 -7.71
CA TRP A 55 -4.49 -26.87 -8.83
C TRP A 55 -3.58 -25.74 -8.38
N THR A 56 -3.67 -25.29 -7.13
CA THR A 56 -2.79 -24.24 -6.60
C THR A 56 -1.31 -24.63 -6.67
N LEU A 57 -0.97 -25.95 -6.51
CA LEU A 57 0.42 -26.41 -6.56
C LEU A 57 1.06 -26.25 -7.95
N LEU A 58 0.27 -26.12 -8.98
CA LEU A 58 0.73 -25.84 -10.34
C LEU A 58 0.56 -24.36 -10.70
N LEU A 59 -0.62 -23.80 -10.40
CA LEU A 59 -1.02 -22.44 -10.80
C LEU A 59 -0.14 -21.36 -10.13
N ALA A 60 0.10 -21.47 -8.82
CA ALA A 60 0.86 -20.44 -8.11
C ALA A 60 2.35 -20.43 -8.51
N PRO A 61 3.09 -21.57 -8.57
CA PRO A 61 4.48 -21.56 -9.01
C PRO A 61 4.65 -21.09 -10.45
N LEU A 62 3.86 -21.61 -11.38
CA LEU A 62 3.96 -21.23 -12.79
C LEU A 62 3.52 -19.79 -13.02
N GLY A 63 2.39 -19.38 -12.44
CA GLY A 63 1.86 -18.05 -12.60
C GLY A 63 2.77 -16.96 -12.00
N LEU A 64 3.31 -17.17 -10.79
CA LEU A 64 4.25 -16.22 -10.21
C LEU A 64 5.60 -16.23 -10.94
N GLY A 65 6.07 -17.40 -11.38
CA GLY A 65 7.26 -17.49 -12.21
C GLY A 65 7.13 -16.69 -13.50
N CYS A 66 6.01 -16.86 -14.23
CA CYS A 66 5.71 -16.07 -15.43
C CYS A 66 5.52 -14.59 -15.14
N ALA A 67 4.81 -14.24 -14.08
CA ALA A 67 4.61 -12.85 -13.65
C ALA A 67 5.95 -12.15 -13.35
N ALA A 68 6.85 -12.80 -12.63
CA ALA A 68 8.17 -12.26 -12.32
C ALA A 68 9.04 -12.10 -13.58
N MET A 69 8.96 -13.03 -14.54
CA MET A 69 9.65 -12.92 -15.83
C MET A 69 9.11 -11.72 -16.63
N LEU A 70 7.77 -11.55 -16.70
CA LEU A 70 7.16 -10.38 -17.36
C LEU A 70 7.57 -9.08 -16.68
N THR A 71 7.56 -9.04 -15.35
CA THR A 71 8.02 -7.89 -14.56
C THR A 71 9.45 -7.52 -14.94
N ARG A 72 10.33 -8.51 -14.98
CA ARG A 72 11.76 -8.25 -15.16
C ARG A 72 12.13 -7.89 -16.60
N TYR A 73 11.60 -8.60 -17.61
CA TYR A 73 12.06 -8.48 -18.99
C TYR A 73 11.14 -7.61 -19.85
N VAL A 74 9.83 -7.59 -19.56
CA VAL A 74 8.87 -6.81 -20.34
C VAL A 74 8.55 -5.47 -19.67
N PHE A 75 8.41 -5.43 -18.36
CA PHE A 75 7.99 -4.25 -17.60
C PHE A 75 8.96 -3.93 -16.43
N PRO A 76 10.27 -3.75 -16.69
CA PRO A 76 11.23 -3.48 -15.62
C PRO A 76 10.88 -2.18 -14.87
N GLY A 77 10.85 -2.25 -13.52
CA GLY A 77 10.42 -1.17 -12.64
C GLY A 77 8.97 -1.31 -12.16
N SER A 78 8.21 -2.32 -12.64
CA SER A 78 6.84 -2.59 -12.18
C SER A 78 6.78 -3.46 -10.92
N GLU A 79 7.90 -3.98 -10.42
CA GLU A 79 7.99 -4.83 -9.24
C GLU A 79 7.43 -4.18 -7.97
N GLY A 80 6.97 -5.01 -7.04
CA GLY A 80 6.52 -4.63 -5.70
C GLY A 80 5.33 -3.67 -5.66
N SER A 81 5.18 -2.98 -4.54
CA SER A 81 4.04 -2.10 -4.26
C SER A 81 3.88 -0.94 -5.25
N GLY A 82 4.97 -0.25 -5.60
CA GLY A 82 4.90 0.99 -6.39
C GLY A 82 4.99 2.26 -5.54
N ILE A 83 4.66 2.19 -4.27
CA ILE A 83 4.87 3.32 -3.33
C ILE A 83 6.36 3.67 -3.23
N PRO A 84 7.30 2.71 -3.08
CA PRO A 84 8.72 3.01 -3.09
C PRO A 84 9.19 3.74 -4.36
N GLN A 85 8.66 3.38 -5.53
CA GLN A 85 8.99 4.05 -6.79
C GLN A 85 8.50 5.49 -6.82
N ALA A 86 7.27 5.74 -6.33
CA ALA A 86 6.72 7.10 -6.21
C ALA A 86 7.54 7.96 -5.23
N ILE A 87 7.92 7.40 -4.07
CA ILE A 87 8.79 8.07 -3.09
C ILE A 87 10.18 8.35 -3.69
N ALA A 88 10.78 7.39 -4.39
CA ALA A 88 12.06 7.59 -5.06
C ALA A 88 12.00 8.70 -6.13
N ALA A 89 10.90 8.76 -6.89
CA ALA A 89 10.66 9.82 -7.88
C ALA A 89 10.53 11.21 -7.25
N LEU A 90 9.92 11.30 -6.06
CA LEU A 90 9.81 12.55 -5.29
C LEU A 90 11.16 12.99 -4.73
N ARG A 91 11.94 12.05 -4.20
CA ARG A 91 13.25 12.32 -3.56
C ARG A 91 14.38 12.59 -4.56
N SER A 92 14.23 12.14 -5.81
CA SER A 92 15.28 12.29 -6.81
C SER A 92 15.24 13.67 -7.45
N ASP A 93 16.41 14.29 -7.63
CA ASP A 93 16.58 15.50 -8.43
C ASP A 93 16.71 15.21 -9.94
N LYS A 94 16.91 13.94 -10.31
CA LYS A 94 17.12 13.51 -11.70
C LYS A 94 15.81 13.19 -12.39
N ASP A 95 15.50 13.90 -13.46
CA ASP A 95 14.32 13.63 -14.30
C ASP A 95 14.38 12.24 -14.95
N GLU A 96 15.60 11.75 -15.23
CA GLU A 96 15.82 10.41 -15.80
C GLU A 96 15.21 9.30 -14.93
N LEU A 97 15.41 9.38 -13.60
CA LEU A 97 14.80 8.40 -12.68
C LEU A 97 13.28 8.48 -12.73
N ARG A 98 12.72 9.70 -12.71
CA ARG A 98 11.26 9.89 -12.78
C ARG A 98 10.67 9.27 -14.05
N HIS A 99 11.28 9.54 -15.20
CA HIS A 99 10.88 8.95 -16.47
C HIS A 99 10.99 7.41 -16.47
N LYS A 100 12.00 6.88 -15.79
CA LYS A 100 12.25 5.44 -15.71
C LYS A 100 11.26 4.73 -14.79
N VAL A 101 10.88 5.33 -13.65
CA VAL A 101 9.99 4.68 -12.67
C VAL A 101 8.52 5.08 -12.80
N LEU A 102 8.18 6.24 -13.39
CA LEU A 102 6.81 6.74 -13.57
C LEU A 102 6.38 6.74 -15.04
N SER A 103 6.69 5.69 -15.79
CA SER A 103 6.28 5.58 -17.18
C SER A 103 4.92 4.90 -17.33
N MET A 104 4.14 5.30 -18.37
CA MET A 104 2.86 4.64 -18.70
C MET A 104 3.03 3.15 -19.02
N ARG A 105 4.18 2.76 -19.59
CA ARG A 105 4.51 1.35 -19.83
C ARG A 105 4.55 0.55 -18.53
N ILE A 106 5.16 1.11 -17.48
CA ILE A 106 5.24 0.47 -16.17
C ILE A 106 3.86 0.43 -15.52
N ALA A 107 3.07 1.50 -15.61
CA ALA A 107 1.70 1.54 -15.08
C ALA A 107 0.82 0.43 -15.69
N VAL A 108 0.85 0.29 -17.02
CA VAL A 108 0.11 -0.79 -17.73
C VAL A 108 0.67 -2.17 -17.35
N GLY A 109 2.00 -2.32 -17.32
CA GLY A 109 2.64 -3.57 -16.92
C GLY A 109 2.26 -3.97 -15.50
N LYS A 110 2.20 -3.01 -14.58
CA LYS A 110 1.80 -3.24 -13.19
C LYS A 110 0.38 -3.76 -13.09
N ILE A 111 -0.57 -3.21 -13.87
CA ILE A 111 -1.95 -3.71 -13.92
C ILE A 111 -1.96 -5.16 -14.45
N LEU A 112 -1.40 -5.40 -15.64
CA LEU A 112 -1.48 -6.70 -16.31
C LEU A 112 -0.83 -7.82 -15.47
N VAL A 113 0.37 -7.55 -14.94
CA VAL A 113 1.10 -8.56 -14.16
C VAL A 113 0.47 -8.79 -12.79
N ALA A 114 -0.07 -7.74 -12.15
CA ALA A 114 -0.82 -7.91 -10.90
C ALA A 114 -2.08 -8.77 -11.09
N LEU A 115 -2.78 -8.65 -12.21
CA LEU A 115 -3.93 -9.52 -12.52
C LEU A 115 -3.51 -10.98 -12.67
N ILE A 116 -2.39 -11.27 -13.34
CA ILE A 116 -1.81 -12.62 -13.41
C ILE A 116 -1.50 -13.13 -12.00
N ALA A 117 -0.91 -12.29 -11.15
CA ALA A 117 -0.57 -12.64 -9.78
C ALA A 117 -1.82 -12.94 -8.93
N PHE A 118 -2.92 -12.17 -9.08
CA PHE A 118 -4.19 -12.44 -8.42
C PHE A 118 -4.79 -13.78 -8.86
N VAL A 119 -4.83 -14.06 -10.16
CA VAL A 119 -5.29 -15.36 -10.68
C VAL A 119 -4.45 -16.50 -10.12
N SER A 120 -3.16 -16.27 -9.88
CA SER A 120 -2.22 -17.27 -9.33
C SER A 120 -2.30 -17.43 -7.80
N GLY A 121 -3.21 -16.71 -7.12
CA GLY A 121 -3.41 -16.82 -5.68
C GLY A 121 -2.40 -16.03 -4.83
N ALA A 122 -1.66 -15.07 -5.42
CA ALA A 122 -0.73 -14.24 -4.67
C ALA A 122 -1.44 -13.44 -3.56
N SER A 123 -0.83 -13.39 -2.38
CA SER A 123 -1.29 -12.55 -1.26
C SER A 123 -0.76 -11.13 -1.41
N ILE A 124 -1.48 -10.32 -2.18
CA ILE A 124 -1.11 -8.95 -2.52
C ILE A 124 -2.31 -8.01 -2.46
N GLY A 125 -2.04 -6.73 -2.21
CA GLY A 125 -3.01 -5.63 -2.29
C GLY A 125 -2.91 -4.89 -3.62
N ARG A 126 -3.99 -4.25 -4.01
CA ARG A 126 -4.11 -3.40 -5.21
C ARG A 126 -3.75 -1.93 -4.96
N GLU A 127 -3.71 -1.51 -3.71
CA GLU A 127 -3.61 -0.11 -3.30
C GLU A 127 -2.24 0.50 -3.65
N GLY A 128 -1.17 -0.20 -3.31
CA GLY A 128 0.18 0.22 -3.70
C GLY A 128 0.36 0.37 -5.21
N PRO A 129 -0.02 -0.63 -6.02
CA PRO A 129 -0.10 -0.48 -7.47
C PRO A 129 -0.92 0.72 -7.93
N THR A 130 -2.08 1.00 -7.32
CA THR A 130 -2.93 2.14 -7.68
C THR A 130 -2.28 3.48 -7.39
N VAL A 131 -1.53 3.60 -6.27
CA VAL A 131 -0.68 4.78 -5.98
C VAL A 131 0.31 5.04 -7.11
N HIS A 132 1.00 3.99 -7.56
CA HIS A 132 2.00 4.11 -8.62
C HIS A 132 1.38 4.47 -9.97
N ILE A 133 0.24 3.85 -10.30
CA ILE A 133 -0.52 4.14 -11.52
C ILE A 133 -0.99 5.59 -11.50
N GLY A 134 -1.56 6.06 -10.38
CA GLY A 134 -2.01 7.42 -10.20
C GLY A 134 -0.87 8.44 -10.33
N ALA A 135 0.25 8.18 -9.66
CA ALA A 135 1.46 9.01 -9.78
C ALA A 135 1.99 9.06 -11.21
N SER A 136 1.99 7.92 -11.93
CA SER A 136 2.46 7.82 -13.32
C SER A 136 1.54 8.56 -14.30
N LEU A 137 0.22 8.45 -14.14
CA LEU A 137 -0.78 9.16 -14.94
C LEU A 137 -0.64 10.67 -14.77
N MET A 138 -0.63 11.15 -13.53
CA MET A 138 -0.48 12.57 -13.23
C MET A 138 0.87 13.11 -13.71
N TYR A 139 1.97 12.41 -13.45
CA TYR A 139 3.30 12.81 -13.95
C TYR A 139 3.32 12.90 -15.47
N SER A 140 2.73 11.92 -16.17
CA SER A 140 2.68 11.90 -17.63
C SER A 140 1.83 13.05 -18.21
N SER A 141 0.80 13.52 -17.48
CA SER A 141 -0.02 14.66 -17.89
C SER A 141 0.77 15.98 -17.98
N GLY A 142 1.86 16.09 -17.23
CA GLY A 142 2.77 17.22 -17.25
C GLY A 142 3.40 17.50 -18.63
N ARG A 143 3.38 16.53 -19.54
CA ARG A 143 3.89 16.69 -20.93
C ARG A 143 2.98 17.54 -21.81
N PHE A 144 1.70 17.63 -21.48
CA PHE A 144 0.69 18.35 -22.30
C PHE A 144 0.60 19.83 -21.99
N THR A 145 1.28 20.30 -20.91
CA THR A 145 1.34 21.71 -20.54
C THR A 145 2.63 22.00 -19.78
N ARG A 146 2.98 23.31 -19.70
CA ARG A 146 4.18 23.75 -18.99
C ARG A 146 3.87 24.04 -17.53
N PHE A 147 3.88 22.98 -16.71
CA PHE A 147 3.91 23.18 -15.27
C PHE A 147 5.29 23.68 -14.82
N PRO A 148 5.37 24.53 -13.79
CA PRO A 148 6.64 24.82 -13.14
C PRO A 148 7.30 23.54 -12.61
N PRO A 149 8.65 23.40 -12.65
CA PRO A 149 9.34 22.15 -12.29
C PRO A 149 8.98 21.60 -10.89
N HIS A 150 8.82 22.49 -9.90
CA HIS A 150 8.42 22.09 -8.55
C HIS A 150 6.98 21.52 -8.48
N TYR A 151 6.04 22.06 -9.29
CA TYR A 151 4.68 21.48 -9.38
C TYR A 151 4.67 20.10 -10.01
N ILE A 152 5.54 19.83 -11.00
CA ILE A 152 5.65 18.49 -11.60
C ILE A 152 6.14 17.53 -10.54
N ARG A 153 7.17 17.89 -9.80
CA ARG A 153 7.82 17.03 -8.82
C ARG A 153 6.92 16.75 -7.62
N HIS A 154 6.53 17.80 -6.89
CA HIS A 154 5.83 17.65 -5.60
C HIS A 154 4.30 17.70 -5.76
N GLY A 155 3.79 18.42 -6.76
CA GLY A 155 2.35 18.56 -6.97
C GLY A 155 1.73 17.34 -7.68
N LEU A 156 2.14 17.07 -8.94
CA LEU A 156 1.48 16.06 -9.76
C LEU A 156 1.71 14.64 -9.22
N ILE A 157 2.94 14.28 -8.86
CA ILE A 157 3.26 12.92 -8.37
C ILE A 157 2.53 12.65 -7.05
N THR A 158 2.57 13.61 -6.13
CA THR A 158 1.92 13.47 -4.82
C THR A 158 0.40 13.43 -4.95
N ALA A 159 -0.19 14.35 -5.77
CA ALA A 159 -1.63 14.36 -6.02
C ALA A 159 -2.10 13.06 -6.71
N GLY A 160 -1.30 12.52 -7.64
CA GLY A 160 -1.61 11.24 -8.31
C GLY A 160 -1.59 10.06 -7.35
N GLY A 161 -0.60 9.98 -6.47
CA GLY A 161 -0.52 8.93 -5.46
C GLY A 161 -1.64 9.02 -4.43
N ALA A 162 -1.94 10.22 -3.93
CA ALA A 162 -3.05 10.48 -3.03
C ALA A 162 -4.41 10.11 -3.65
N ALA A 163 -4.64 10.54 -4.90
CA ALA A 163 -5.82 10.20 -5.67
C ALA A 163 -5.97 8.69 -5.88
N GLY A 164 -4.83 8.00 -6.06
CA GLY A 164 -4.79 6.54 -6.15
C GLY A 164 -5.27 5.84 -4.88
N ILE A 165 -4.82 6.26 -3.69
CA ILE A 165 -5.29 5.73 -2.41
C ILE A 165 -6.77 6.03 -2.20
N ALA A 166 -7.18 7.29 -2.40
CA ALA A 166 -8.56 7.71 -2.23
C ALA A 166 -9.53 6.88 -3.10
N ALA A 167 -9.15 6.64 -4.36
CA ALA A 167 -9.96 5.85 -5.28
C ALA A 167 -9.93 4.34 -4.98
N ALA A 168 -8.81 3.80 -4.46
CA ALA A 168 -8.68 2.37 -4.16
C ALA A 168 -9.49 1.92 -2.95
N PHE A 169 -9.62 2.79 -1.96
CA PHE A 169 -10.28 2.49 -0.69
C PHE A 169 -11.60 3.22 -0.45
N ASN A 170 -11.99 4.14 -1.33
CA ASN A 170 -13.07 5.10 -1.10
C ASN A 170 -12.84 5.94 0.16
N THR A 171 -11.59 6.37 0.39
CA THR A 171 -11.13 7.09 1.59
C THR A 171 -10.40 8.38 1.19
N PRO A 172 -11.11 9.47 0.89
CA PRO A 172 -10.49 10.69 0.39
C PRO A 172 -9.60 11.39 1.42
N ILE A 173 -9.98 11.41 2.71
CA ILE A 173 -9.16 12.04 3.75
C ILE A 173 -7.89 11.25 3.99
N ALA A 174 -7.98 9.92 4.02
CA ALA A 174 -6.83 9.05 4.14
C ALA A 174 -5.84 9.22 2.99
N GLY A 175 -6.32 9.43 1.75
CA GLY A 175 -5.46 9.73 0.60
C GLY A 175 -4.63 11.01 0.79
N ILE A 176 -5.24 12.06 1.36
CA ILE A 176 -4.55 13.32 1.67
C ILE A 176 -3.48 13.12 2.75
N ILE A 177 -3.85 12.47 3.86
CA ILE A 177 -2.94 12.21 4.97
C ILE A 177 -1.78 11.31 4.54
N PHE A 178 -2.06 10.26 3.76
CA PHE A 178 -1.03 9.40 3.16
C PHE A 178 -0.01 10.17 2.31
N ALA A 179 -0.49 11.12 1.50
CA ALA A 179 0.38 11.94 0.69
C ALA A 179 1.34 12.79 1.55
N ILE A 180 0.86 13.32 2.66
CA ILE A 180 1.64 14.16 3.57
C ILE A 180 2.59 13.31 4.43
N GLU A 181 2.08 12.25 5.06
CA GLU A 181 2.84 11.47 6.05
C GLU A 181 3.80 10.47 5.41
N GLU A 182 3.39 9.78 4.34
CA GLU A 182 4.20 8.72 3.72
C GLU A 182 4.97 9.19 2.50
N MET A 183 4.30 9.89 1.56
CA MET A 183 4.94 10.20 0.29
C MET A 183 5.89 11.38 0.39
N ALA A 184 5.39 12.54 0.81
CA ALA A 184 6.14 13.79 0.79
C ALA A 184 6.97 14.01 2.06
N ARG A 185 6.47 13.60 3.23
CA ARG A 185 7.02 13.85 4.57
C ARG A 185 7.28 15.34 4.87
N PHE A 186 6.67 16.22 4.10
CA PHE A 186 6.64 17.66 4.35
C PHE A 186 5.35 18.24 3.77
N TYR A 187 4.90 19.28 4.39
CA TYR A 187 3.74 20.03 3.94
C TYR A 187 4.21 21.18 3.04
N GLU A 188 3.76 21.19 1.80
CA GLU A 188 4.03 22.29 0.86
C GLU A 188 2.71 22.98 0.52
N GLU A 189 2.51 24.20 1.04
CA GLU A 189 1.28 24.96 0.90
C GLU A 189 0.84 25.13 -0.57
N LYS A 190 1.81 25.32 -1.47
CA LYS A 190 1.53 25.51 -2.91
C LYS A 190 1.03 24.23 -3.61
N ALA A 191 1.37 23.06 -3.11
CA ALA A 191 0.94 21.77 -3.68
C ALA A 191 -0.42 21.31 -3.12
N THR A 192 -0.84 21.84 -1.97
CA THR A 192 -2.04 21.41 -1.25
C THR A 192 -3.31 21.55 -2.08
N GLY A 193 -3.49 22.64 -2.81
CA GLY A 193 -4.68 22.83 -3.66
C GLY A 193 -4.79 21.79 -4.77
N MET A 194 -3.69 21.41 -5.40
CA MET A 194 -3.67 20.36 -6.42
C MET A 194 -3.98 18.98 -5.82
N LEU A 195 -3.41 18.69 -4.65
CA LEU A 195 -3.64 17.44 -3.94
C LEU A 195 -5.11 17.27 -3.59
N LEU A 196 -5.73 18.27 -2.96
CA LEU A 196 -7.15 18.25 -2.57
C LEU A 196 -8.06 18.05 -3.79
N VAL A 197 -7.88 18.85 -4.85
CA VAL A 197 -8.70 18.74 -6.06
C VAL A 197 -8.50 17.40 -6.76
N GLY A 198 -7.26 16.90 -6.84
CA GLY A 198 -6.95 15.61 -7.44
C GLY A 198 -7.62 14.44 -6.70
N VAL A 199 -7.55 14.44 -5.37
CA VAL A 199 -8.19 13.44 -4.51
C VAL A 199 -9.71 13.48 -4.64
N LEU A 200 -10.31 14.67 -4.59
CA LEU A 200 -11.77 14.81 -4.70
C LEU A 200 -12.30 14.33 -6.06
N ILE A 201 -11.67 14.74 -7.15
CA ILE A 201 -12.08 14.31 -8.50
C ILE A 201 -11.95 12.79 -8.64
N ALA A 202 -10.81 12.21 -8.28
CA ALA A 202 -10.59 10.79 -8.41
C ALA A 202 -11.52 9.96 -7.49
N GLY A 203 -11.75 10.43 -6.26
CA GLY A 203 -12.68 9.81 -5.32
C GLY A 203 -14.12 9.81 -5.82
N VAL A 204 -14.60 10.95 -6.34
CA VAL A 204 -15.95 11.04 -6.93
C VAL A 204 -16.10 10.09 -8.12
N VAL A 205 -15.11 9.98 -8.99
CA VAL A 205 -15.14 9.05 -10.14
C VAL A 205 -15.16 7.59 -9.66
N ALA A 206 -14.32 7.25 -8.70
CA ALA A 206 -14.29 5.90 -8.13
C ALA A 206 -15.64 5.56 -7.48
N MET A 207 -16.22 6.48 -6.71
CA MET A 207 -17.53 6.34 -6.09
C MET A 207 -18.65 6.20 -7.13
N ALA A 208 -18.60 6.95 -8.23
CA ALA A 208 -19.58 6.84 -9.31
C ALA A 208 -19.56 5.47 -10.02
N VAL A 209 -18.39 4.82 -10.09
CA VAL A 209 -18.22 3.51 -10.75
C VAL A 209 -18.44 2.34 -9.80
N LEU A 210 -17.89 2.43 -8.57
CA LEU A 210 -17.90 1.35 -7.58
C LEU A 210 -19.06 1.44 -6.60
N GLY A 211 -19.76 2.57 -6.57
CA GLY A 211 -20.77 2.90 -5.57
C GLY A 211 -20.17 3.58 -4.33
N ASN A 212 -21.05 4.21 -3.55
CA ASN A 212 -20.68 4.74 -2.23
C ASN A 212 -20.79 3.60 -1.20
N TYR A 213 -19.66 3.02 -0.83
CA TYR A 213 -19.61 1.91 0.13
C TYR A 213 -18.54 2.18 1.20
N THR A 214 -18.85 1.75 2.41
CA THR A 214 -17.86 1.67 3.49
C THR A 214 -17.07 0.38 3.32
N TYR A 215 -15.75 0.48 3.27
CA TYR A 215 -14.90 -0.64 2.86
C TYR A 215 -15.11 -1.90 3.71
N PHE A 216 -15.14 -1.78 5.04
CA PHE A 216 -15.39 -2.89 5.96
C PHE A 216 -16.81 -2.88 6.59
N GLY A 217 -17.73 -2.05 6.09
CA GLY A 217 -19.06 -1.90 6.66
C GLY A 217 -19.08 -0.89 7.81
N GLU A 218 -20.25 -0.71 8.41
CA GLU A 218 -20.45 0.16 9.58
C GLU A 218 -20.32 -0.66 10.84
N THR A 219 -19.44 -0.25 11.74
CA THR A 219 -19.31 -0.85 13.07
C THR A 219 -19.76 0.15 14.12
N ASN A 220 -20.66 -0.26 14.98
CA ASN A 220 -21.06 0.50 16.17
C ASN A 220 -20.24 0.04 17.37
N SER A 221 -18.92 0.13 17.26
CA SER A 221 -17.97 -0.31 18.28
C SER A 221 -17.69 0.85 19.22
N SER A 222 -18.15 0.80 20.45
CA SER A 222 -17.82 1.82 21.44
C SER A 222 -17.21 1.20 22.69
N PHE A 223 -16.29 1.92 23.31
CA PHE A 223 -15.80 1.58 24.64
C PHE A 223 -16.87 1.92 25.67
N THR A 224 -17.60 0.93 26.13
CA THR A 224 -18.66 1.07 27.14
C THR A 224 -18.10 1.10 28.56
N HIS A 225 -16.90 0.54 28.78
CA HIS A 225 -16.24 0.44 30.08
C HIS A 225 -14.80 0.95 30.02
N VAL A 226 -14.29 1.48 31.14
CA VAL A 226 -12.91 1.97 31.24
C VAL A 226 -11.92 0.82 31.00
N ASP A 227 -12.25 -0.39 31.44
CA ASP A 227 -11.40 -1.58 31.28
C ASP A 227 -11.18 -1.95 29.80
N SER A 228 -12.10 -1.56 28.91
CA SER A 228 -11.94 -1.78 27.47
C SER A 228 -10.72 -1.04 26.88
N TRP A 229 -10.26 0.03 27.54
CA TRP A 229 -9.06 0.76 27.11
C TRP A 229 -7.77 -0.03 27.25
N ILE A 230 -7.74 -1.14 27.99
CA ILE A 230 -6.60 -2.05 28.07
C ILE A 230 -6.28 -2.66 26.69
N ALA A 231 -7.29 -2.80 25.82
CA ALA A 231 -7.10 -3.29 24.46
C ALA A 231 -6.17 -2.37 23.63
N VAL A 232 -6.17 -1.07 23.89
CA VAL A 232 -5.36 -0.08 23.16
C VAL A 232 -3.85 -0.38 23.28
N PRO A 233 -3.24 -0.39 24.48
CA PRO A 233 -1.82 -0.68 24.60
C PRO A 233 -1.48 -2.13 24.24
N VAL A 234 -2.33 -3.11 24.53
CA VAL A 234 -2.06 -4.51 24.22
C VAL A 234 -2.02 -4.74 22.70
N CYS A 235 -3.06 -4.32 21.97
CA CYS A 235 -3.05 -4.40 20.51
C CYS A 235 -1.90 -3.58 19.91
N GLY A 236 -1.66 -2.36 20.42
CA GLY A 236 -0.60 -1.48 19.95
C GLY A 236 0.78 -2.11 20.05
N ILE A 237 1.12 -2.66 21.22
CA ILE A 237 2.42 -3.31 21.46
C ILE A 237 2.55 -4.56 20.58
N ILE A 238 1.59 -5.49 20.64
CA ILE A 238 1.68 -6.76 19.91
C ILE A 238 1.69 -6.51 18.40
N GLY A 239 0.71 -5.76 17.88
CA GLY A 239 0.63 -5.45 16.45
C GLY A 239 1.84 -4.67 15.96
N GLY A 240 2.36 -3.72 16.76
CA GLY A 240 3.55 -2.96 16.47
C GLY A 240 4.80 -3.83 16.36
N PHE A 241 5.02 -4.75 17.32
CA PHE A 241 6.14 -5.70 17.27
C PHE A 241 6.03 -6.66 16.08
N VAL A 242 4.88 -7.26 15.85
CA VAL A 242 4.69 -8.21 14.74
C VAL A 242 4.84 -7.50 13.39
N GLY A 243 4.26 -6.30 13.23
CA GLY A 243 4.38 -5.51 12.01
C GLY A 243 5.81 -4.98 11.77
N GLY A 244 6.48 -4.49 12.81
CA GLY A 244 7.88 -4.07 12.75
C GLY A 244 8.83 -5.23 12.42
N GLY A 245 8.58 -6.40 13.01
CA GLY A 245 9.30 -7.63 12.71
C GLY A 245 9.11 -8.06 11.24
N PHE A 246 7.87 -8.03 10.73
CA PHE A 246 7.59 -8.28 9.32
C PHE A 246 8.37 -7.34 8.40
N SER A 247 8.34 -6.02 8.66
CA SER A 247 9.02 -5.02 7.84
C SER A 247 10.54 -5.18 7.84
N SER A 248 11.12 -5.41 9.01
CA SER A 248 12.56 -5.68 9.17
C SER A 248 12.98 -6.94 8.41
N PHE A 249 12.21 -8.01 8.54
CA PHE A 249 12.47 -9.27 7.85
C PHE A 249 12.29 -9.14 6.34
N LEU A 250 11.25 -8.44 5.88
CA LEU A 250 10.99 -8.20 4.45
C LEU A 250 12.16 -7.46 3.79
N VAL A 251 12.58 -6.31 4.36
CA VAL A 251 13.67 -5.49 3.82
C VAL A 251 14.99 -6.29 3.81
N SER A 252 15.29 -7.00 4.89
CA SER A 252 16.50 -7.82 4.99
C SER A 252 16.50 -8.96 3.97
N SER A 253 15.36 -9.63 3.81
CA SER A 253 15.20 -10.75 2.87
C SER A 253 15.28 -10.29 1.42
N MET A 254 14.67 -9.13 1.07
CA MET A 254 14.78 -8.55 -0.26
C MET A 254 16.24 -8.27 -0.66
N ARG A 255 17.03 -7.71 0.26
CA ARG A 255 18.46 -7.45 0.02
C ARG A 255 19.27 -8.73 -0.16
N ARG A 256 19.00 -9.77 0.67
CA ARG A 256 19.71 -11.07 0.60
C ARG A 256 19.38 -11.85 -0.65
N ILE A 257 18.10 -11.90 -1.02
CA ILE A 257 17.65 -12.72 -2.17
C ILE A 257 17.98 -12.08 -3.52
N ARG A 258 18.30 -10.78 -3.57
CA ARG A 258 18.51 -10.00 -4.79
C ARG A 258 19.51 -10.63 -5.76
N THR A 259 20.63 -11.15 -5.25
CA THR A 259 21.67 -11.78 -6.08
C THR A 259 21.16 -13.08 -6.71
N VAL A 260 20.48 -13.92 -5.91
CA VAL A 260 19.91 -15.20 -6.36
C VAL A 260 18.74 -14.94 -7.32
N PHE A 261 17.87 -14.00 -6.98
CA PHE A 261 16.75 -13.56 -7.83
C PHE A 261 17.24 -13.08 -9.20
N ASN A 262 18.32 -12.29 -9.25
CA ASN A 262 18.91 -11.83 -10.50
C ASN A 262 19.46 -12.95 -11.39
N LYS A 263 19.90 -14.06 -10.82
CA LYS A 263 20.36 -15.22 -11.59
C LYS A 263 19.23 -16.15 -12.00
N HIS A 264 18.26 -16.39 -11.12
CA HIS A 264 17.25 -17.43 -11.25
C HIS A 264 15.84 -16.90 -10.97
N THR A 265 15.42 -15.82 -11.64
CA THR A 265 14.13 -15.12 -11.42
C THR A 265 12.95 -16.06 -11.40
N PHE A 266 12.82 -16.93 -12.44
CA PHE A 266 11.70 -17.86 -12.54
C PHE A 266 11.67 -18.85 -11.35
N LEU A 267 12.82 -19.46 -11.03
CA LEU A 267 12.89 -20.47 -9.97
C LEU A 267 12.61 -19.89 -8.58
N VAL A 268 13.13 -18.69 -8.29
CA VAL A 268 12.83 -18.01 -7.02
C VAL A 268 11.36 -17.66 -6.92
N ALA A 269 10.78 -17.09 -7.97
CA ALA A 269 9.36 -16.73 -7.98
C ALA A 269 8.46 -17.98 -7.93
N ALA A 270 8.82 -19.03 -8.64
CA ALA A 270 8.10 -20.33 -8.57
C ALA A 270 8.21 -20.97 -7.18
N GLY A 271 9.36 -20.89 -6.52
CA GLY A 271 9.55 -21.34 -5.14
C GLY A 271 8.67 -20.55 -4.15
N CYS A 272 8.60 -19.23 -4.32
CA CYS A 272 7.65 -18.39 -3.56
C CYS A 272 6.19 -18.78 -3.85
N GLY A 273 5.85 -19.06 -5.12
CA GLY A 273 4.53 -19.54 -5.52
C GLY A 273 4.17 -20.86 -4.88
N LEU A 274 5.13 -21.80 -4.80
CA LEU A 274 4.92 -23.07 -4.10
C LEU A 274 4.68 -22.85 -2.61
N ALA A 275 5.43 -21.95 -1.97
CA ALA A 275 5.19 -21.59 -0.57
C ALA A 275 3.78 -21.02 -0.36
N ILE A 276 3.32 -20.11 -1.26
CA ILE A 276 1.97 -19.55 -1.23
C ILE A 276 0.91 -20.66 -1.41
N ALA A 277 1.13 -21.59 -2.35
CA ALA A 277 0.23 -22.71 -2.57
C ALA A 277 0.09 -23.60 -1.32
N LEU A 278 1.20 -23.93 -0.66
CA LEU A 278 1.20 -24.72 0.57
C LEU A 278 0.50 -23.98 1.72
N LEU A 279 0.79 -22.69 1.90
CA LEU A 279 0.12 -21.86 2.92
C LEU A 279 -1.38 -21.73 2.63
N GLY A 280 -1.77 -21.63 1.37
CA GLY A 280 -3.15 -21.60 0.95
C GLY A 280 -3.89 -22.91 1.27
N LEU A 281 -3.28 -24.06 0.98
CA LEU A 281 -3.84 -25.37 1.34
C LEU A 281 -3.99 -25.52 2.86
N LEU A 282 -2.98 -25.12 3.63
CA LEU A 282 -2.99 -25.19 5.10
C LEU A 282 -4.02 -24.26 5.73
N SER A 283 -4.26 -23.10 5.10
CA SER A 283 -5.24 -22.11 5.58
C SER A 283 -6.66 -22.31 5.04
N GLY A 284 -6.90 -23.36 4.25
CA GLY A 284 -8.20 -23.56 3.58
C GLY A 284 -8.54 -22.45 2.58
N GLY A 285 -7.53 -21.84 1.96
CA GLY A 285 -7.69 -20.75 0.99
C GLY A 285 -7.66 -19.34 1.60
N ALA A 286 -7.73 -19.19 2.92
CA ALA A 286 -7.85 -17.88 3.57
C ALA A 286 -6.63 -16.94 3.36
N SER A 287 -5.46 -17.49 3.05
CA SER A 287 -4.24 -16.70 2.84
C SER A 287 -4.12 -16.09 1.45
N TYR A 288 -4.94 -16.48 0.47
CA TYR A 288 -4.90 -15.95 -0.89
C TYR A 288 -5.46 -14.51 -1.00
N GLY A 289 -5.12 -13.83 -2.11
CA GLY A 289 -5.66 -12.54 -2.49
C GLY A 289 -5.41 -11.42 -1.49
N THR A 290 -6.28 -10.42 -1.48
CA THR A 290 -6.15 -9.24 -0.62
C THR A 290 -6.43 -9.53 0.86
N GLY A 291 -7.23 -10.55 1.17
CA GLY A 291 -7.73 -10.85 2.51
C GLY A 291 -8.87 -9.95 2.97
N TYR A 292 -9.50 -9.22 2.04
CA TYR A 292 -10.63 -8.35 2.35
C TYR A 292 -11.81 -9.11 2.95
N ASP A 293 -12.22 -10.20 2.32
CA ASP A 293 -13.37 -10.99 2.76
C ASP A 293 -13.15 -11.60 4.15
N GLN A 294 -11.93 -12.06 4.43
CA GLN A 294 -11.56 -12.61 5.74
C GLN A 294 -11.62 -11.53 6.83
N ALA A 295 -11.06 -10.35 6.56
CA ALA A 295 -11.12 -9.24 7.51
C ALA A 295 -12.55 -8.79 7.78
N ARG A 296 -13.38 -8.72 6.74
CA ARG A 296 -14.79 -8.36 6.84
C ARG A 296 -15.59 -9.39 7.62
N MET A 297 -15.45 -10.69 7.31
CA MET A 297 -16.13 -11.77 8.05
C MET A 297 -15.77 -11.78 9.54
N LEU A 298 -14.50 -11.47 9.88
CA LEU A 298 -14.08 -11.35 11.27
C LEU A 298 -14.74 -10.17 11.97
N LEU A 299 -14.84 -9.02 11.32
CA LEU A 299 -15.49 -7.82 11.86
C LEU A 299 -17.01 -8.01 12.06
N GLU A 300 -17.66 -8.71 11.12
CA GLU A 300 -19.09 -9.05 11.18
C GLU A 300 -19.40 -10.19 12.17
N GLY A 301 -18.38 -10.83 12.75
CA GLY A 301 -18.53 -11.93 13.70
C GLY A 301 -18.99 -13.26 13.06
N HIS A 302 -18.90 -13.38 11.74
CA HIS A 302 -19.32 -14.58 10.99
C HIS A 302 -18.23 -15.65 10.86
N ALA A 303 -16.98 -15.36 11.23
CA ALA A 303 -15.88 -16.30 11.15
C ALA A 303 -15.46 -16.77 12.54
N HIS A 304 -15.28 -18.08 12.71
CA HIS A 304 -14.51 -18.63 13.82
C HIS A 304 -13.04 -18.45 13.49
N THR A 305 -12.29 -17.82 14.39
CA THR A 305 -10.86 -17.58 14.22
C THR A 305 -10.06 -18.87 14.22
N ASN A 306 -9.39 -19.13 13.10
CA ASN A 306 -8.26 -20.02 13.15
C ASN A 306 -7.06 -19.21 13.66
N TYR A 307 -6.63 -19.42 14.89
CA TYR A 307 -5.48 -18.73 15.54
C TYR A 307 -4.20 -18.69 14.71
N VAL A 308 -4.09 -19.49 13.67
CA VAL A 308 -2.93 -19.55 12.78
C VAL A 308 -3.13 -18.68 11.52
N PHE A 309 -4.35 -18.16 11.28
CA PHE A 309 -4.65 -17.35 10.08
C PHE A 309 -3.72 -16.14 9.90
N PRO A 310 -3.48 -15.31 10.94
CA PRO A 310 -2.57 -14.15 10.78
C PRO A 310 -1.18 -14.57 10.32
N LEU A 311 -0.65 -15.65 10.87
CA LEU A 311 0.67 -16.17 10.50
C LEU A 311 0.70 -16.61 9.03
N TYR A 312 -0.30 -17.36 8.58
CA TYR A 312 -0.39 -17.77 7.17
C TYR A 312 -0.46 -16.56 6.24
N LYS A 313 -1.25 -15.54 6.61
CA LYS A 313 -1.41 -14.32 5.82
C LYS A 313 -0.11 -13.52 5.74
N ILE A 314 0.60 -13.37 6.86
CA ILE A 314 1.91 -12.69 6.94
C ILE A 314 2.93 -13.42 6.06
N LEU A 315 3.05 -14.74 6.16
CA LEU A 315 4.01 -15.53 5.39
C LEU A 315 3.68 -15.55 3.90
N ALA A 316 2.39 -15.66 3.53
CA ALA A 316 1.96 -15.61 2.13
C ALA A 316 2.24 -14.23 1.50
N THR A 317 2.02 -13.15 2.26
CA THR A 317 2.33 -11.79 1.81
C THR A 317 3.84 -11.59 1.63
N LEU A 318 4.63 -12.10 2.56
CA LEU A 318 6.09 -12.08 2.47
C LEU A 318 6.59 -12.82 1.22
N ALA A 319 6.11 -14.05 1.01
CA ALA A 319 6.47 -14.86 -0.16
C ALA A 319 6.05 -14.16 -1.46
N SER A 320 4.84 -13.58 -1.49
CA SER A 320 4.36 -12.81 -2.65
C SER A 320 5.28 -11.63 -2.97
N TYR A 321 5.71 -10.88 -1.96
CA TYR A 321 6.59 -9.73 -2.17
C TYR A 321 8.00 -10.15 -2.62
N LEU A 322 8.54 -11.20 -2.02
CA LEU A 322 9.86 -11.76 -2.37
C LEU A 322 9.92 -12.38 -3.78
N SER A 323 8.78 -12.75 -4.36
CA SER A 323 8.70 -13.26 -5.73
C SER A 323 8.99 -12.20 -6.80
N GLY A 324 9.07 -10.90 -6.41
CA GLY A 324 9.36 -9.79 -7.32
C GLY A 324 8.22 -9.40 -8.25
N ILE A 325 7.00 -9.86 -8.01
CA ILE A 325 5.80 -9.48 -8.75
C ILE A 325 5.28 -8.10 -8.32
N PRO A 326 4.50 -7.41 -9.15
CA PRO A 326 3.73 -6.24 -8.72
C PRO A 326 2.66 -6.62 -7.71
N GLY A 327 2.58 -5.87 -6.61
CA GLY A 327 1.56 -6.07 -5.58
C GLY A 327 1.87 -5.27 -4.32
N GLY A 328 0.83 -4.76 -3.65
CA GLY A 328 0.94 -4.02 -2.39
C GLY A 328 0.88 -4.92 -1.16
N ILE A 329 1.33 -4.39 -0.04
CA ILE A 329 1.25 -5.05 1.27
C ILE A 329 0.14 -4.46 2.15
N PHE A 330 -0.61 -3.47 1.69
CA PHE A 330 -1.63 -2.72 2.46
C PHE A 330 -2.78 -3.62 2.92
N SER A 331 -3.65 -4.04 1.99
CA SER A 331 -4.80 -4.89 2.33
C SER A 331 -4.40 -6.20 3.01
N PRO A 332 -3.35 -6.92 2.56
CA PRO A 332 -2.88 -8.09 3.30
C PRO A 332 -2.47 -7.79 4.74
N SER A 333 -1.87 -6.61 4.99
CA SER A 333 -1.53 -6.20 6.36
C SER A 333 -2.77 -5.91 7.20
N LEU A 334 -3.77 -5.23 6.64
CA LEU A 334 -5.04 -5.02 7.35
C LEU A 334 -5.70 -6.35 7.70
N SER A 335 -5.71 -7.30 6.77
CA SER A 335 -6.27 -8.64 7.00
C SER A 335 -5.50 -9.45 8.06
N ALA A 336 -4.17 -9.42 8.03
CA ALA A 336 -3.35 -10.03 9.07
C ALA A 336 -3.59 -9.39 10.44
N GLY A 337 -3.72 -8.05 10.48
CA GLY A 337 -4.08 -7.30 11.68
C GLY A 337 -5.47 -7.64 12.21
N ALA A 338 -6.45 -7.88 11.32
CA ALA A 338 -7.79 -8.34 11.70
C ALA A 338 -7.72 -9.71 12.39
N GLY A 339 -6.95 -10.65 11.82
CA GLY A 339 -6.72 -11.94 12.45
C GLY A 339 -6.03 -11.82 13.82
N LEU A 340 -4.97 -11.01 13.94
CA LEU A 340 -4.32 -10.77 15.23
C LEU A 340 -5.28 -10.18 16.26
N GLY A 341 -6.12 -9.21 15.87
CA GLY A 341 -7.16 -8.65 16.75
C GLY A 341 -8.19 -9.68 17.17
N ALA A 342 -8.61 -10.55 16.24
CA ALA A 342 -9.54 -11.64 16.52
C ALA A 342 -8.96 -12.69 17.49
N ASP A 343 -7.65 -12.99 17.38
CA ASP A 343 -6.96 -13.91 18.30
C ASP A 343 -6.80 -13.29 19.70
N LEU A 344 -6.69 -11.97 19.78
CA LEU A 344 -6.59 -11.24 21.06
C LEU A 344 -7.94 -11.01 21.72
N ALA A 345 -9.05 -10.93 20.96
CA ALA A 345 -10.38 -10.62 21.48
C ALA A 345 -10.84 -11.55 22.62
N PRO A 346 -10.64 -12.86 22.57
CA PRO A 346 -11.02 -13.75 23.68
C PRO A 346 -10.26 -13.49 24.99
N LEU A 347 -9.06 -12.87 24.91
CA LEU A 347 -8.27 -12.50 26.08
C LEU A 347 -8.73 -11.18 26.71
N MET A 348 -9.66 -10.47 26.07
CA MET A 348 -10.15 -9.14 26.44
C MET A 348 -11.69 -9.13 26.51
N PRO A 349 -12.30 -9.87 27.44
CA PRO A 349 -13.75 -10.06 27.51
C PRO A 349 -14.54 -8.76 27.80
N TYR A 350 -13.85 -7.70 28.24
CA TYR A 350 -14.46 -6.38 28.53
C TYR A 350 -14.51 -5.44 27.32
N ALA A 351 -13.91 -5.83 26.21
CA ALA A 351 -13.96 -5.05 24.97
C ALA A 351 -14.77 -5.82 23.90
N PRO A 352 -15.64 -5.14 23.14
CA PRO A 352 -16.33 -5.78 22.02
C PRO A 352 -15.32 -6.40 21.04
N PRO A 353 -15.54 -7.64 20.54
CA PRO A 353 -14.58 -8.29 19.63
C PRO A 353 -14.24 -7.45 18.39
N ALA A 354 -15.25 -6.81 17.77
CA ALA A 354 -15.03 -5.93 16.61
C ALA A 354 -14.09 -4.76 16.94
N THR A 355 -14.19 -4.19 18.15
CA THR A 355 -13.27 -3.15 18.62
C THR A 355 -11.83 -3.64 18.66
N VAL A 356 -11.58 -4.82 19.24
CA VAL A 356 -10.24 -5.40 19.35
C VAL A 356 -9.68 -5.72 17.96
N ILE A 357 -10.54 -6.19 17.05
CA ILE A 357 -10.16 -6.46 15.65
C ILE A 357 -9.73 -5.17 14.94
N ILE A 358 -10.49 -4.08 15.06
CA ILE A 358 -10.15 -2.77 14.48
C ILE A 358 -8.81 -2.28 15.02
N LEU A 359 -8.59 -2.38 16.35
CA LEU A 359 -7.32 -2.00 16.97
C LEU A 359 -6.16 -2.87 16.49
N GLY A 360 -6.38 -4.18 16.32
CA GLY A 360 -5.41 -5.11 15.75
C GLY A 360 -5.03 -4.75 14.30
N MET A 361 -6.02 -4.38 13.48
CA MET A 361 -5.79 -3.90 12.11
C MET A 361 -4.94 -2.63 12.11
N ALA A 362 -5.31 -1.62 12.89
CA ALA A 362 -4.58 -0.36 13.00
C ALA A 362 -3.16 -0.58 13.51
N ALA A 363 -2.99 -1.41 14.54
CA ALA A 363 -1.71 -1.69 15.19
C ALA A 363 -0.73 -2.40 14.24
N TYR A 364 -1.15 -3.52 13.66
CA TYR A 364 -0.27 -4.26 12.76
C TYR A 364 0.08 -3.45 11.52
N PHE A 365 -0.92 -2.81 10.90
CA PHE A 365 -0.68 -1.97 9.72
C PHE A 365 0.28 -0.81 10.03
N THR A 366 0.10 -0.11 11.16
CA THR A 366 1.06 0.92 11.60
C THR A 366 2.43 0.32 11.86
N GLY A 367 2.49 -0.86 12.49
CA GLY A 367 3.76 -1.57 12.71
C GLY A 367 4.52 -1.83 11.41
N VAL A 368 3.80 -2.15 10.33
CA VAL A 368 4.38 -2.39 8.99
C VAL A 368 4.83 -1.10 8.32
N VAL A 369 3.95 -0.10 8.20
CA VAL A 369 4.23 1.10 7.38
C VAL A 369 4.84 2.25 8.16
N GLN A 370 4.67 2.30 9.48
CA GLN A 370 5.15 3.35 10.38
C GLN A 370 4.58 4.75 10.08
N THR A 371 3.32 4.81 9.65
CA THR A 371 2.55 6.03 9.41
C THR A 371 1.27 6.01 10.25
N PRO A 372 1.34 6.42 11.53
CA PRO A 372 0.23 6.28 12.48
C PRO A 372 -0.99 7.14 12.12
N LEU A 373 -0.80 8.36 11.58
CA LEU A 373 -1.91 9.21 11.19
C LEU A 373 -2.65 8.62 9.98
N THR A 374 -1.91 8.17 8.98
CA THR A 374 -2.47 7.50 7.80
C THR A 374 -3.24 6.25 8.19
N ALA A 375 -2.65 5.39 9.02
CA ALA A 375 -3.31 4.18 9.48
C ALA A 375 -4.61 4.48 10.24
N SER A 376 -4.58 5.48 11.12
CA SER A 376 -5.74 5.88 11.90
C SER A 376 -6.88 6.39 11.02
N VAL A 377 -6.57 7.28 10.07
CA VAL A 377 -7.60 7.87 9.20
C VAL A 377 -8.12 6.84 8.19
N ILE A 378 -7.27 5.96 7.66
CA ILE A 378 -7.71 4.83 6.82
C ILE A 378 -8.72 3.97 7.59
N MET A 379 -8.39 3.55 8.80
CA MET A 379 -9.29 2.71 9.60
C MET A 379 -10.60 3.43 9.92
N MET A 380 -10.53 4.71 10.29
CA MET A 380 -11.73 5.51 10.58
C MET A 380 -12.68 5.61 9.37
N GLU A 381 -12.16 5.91 8.18
CA GLU A 381 -12.98 6.00 6.97
C GLU A 381 -13.49 4.63 6.49
N MET A 382 -12.71 3.55 6.73
CA MET A 382 -13.08 2.19 6.31
C MET A 382 -14.15 1.54 7.16
N VAL A 383 -14.25 1.89 8.45
CA VAL A 383 -15.24 1.32 9.39
C VAL A 383 -16.38 2.29 9.74
N ASN A 384 -16.28 3.55 9.30
CA ASN A 384 -17.26 4.63 9.53
C ASN A 384 -17.66 4.79 11.01
N ASP A 385 -16.69 4.65 11.94
CA ASP A 385 -16.93 4.69 13.37
C ASP A 385 -16.16 5.84 14.02
N HIS A 386 -16.83 6.96 14.26
CA HIS A 386 -16.22 8.15 14.85
C HIS A 386 -15.87 7.97 16.34
N ALA A 387 -16.53 7.06 17.06
CA ALA A 387 -16.24 6.80 18.46
C ALA A 387 -14.87 6.15 18.66
N MET A 388 -14.39 5.48 17.63
CA MET A 388 -13.11 4.76 17.64
C MET A 388 -11.88 5.63 17.27
N VAL A 389 -12.06 6.92 16.95
CA VAL A 389 -10.96 7.79 16.50
C VAL A 389 -9.80 7.83 17.51
N PHE A 390 -10.09 8.16 18.77
CA PHE A 390 -9.05 8.25 19.81
C PHE A 390 -8.40 6.88 20.12
N PRO A 391 -9.17 5.79 20.34
CA PRO A 391 -8.59 4.46 20.53
C PRO A 391 -7.70 4.01 19.37
N ILE A 392 -8.13 4.19 18.12
CA ILE A 392 -7.34 3.84 16.93
C ILE A 392 -6.05 4.65 16.87
N MET A 393 -6.12 5.97 17.08
CA MET A 393 -4.94 6.84 17.09
C MET A 393 -3.96 6.43 18.19
N ALA A 394 -4.42 6.27 19.43
CA ALA A 394 -3.57 5.86 20.54
C ALA A 394 -2.88 4.51 20.25
N THR A 395 -3.64 3.53 19.76
CA THR A 395 -3.10 2.22 19.35
C THR A 395 -2.04 2.35 18.26
N ALA A 396 -2.29 3.17 17.24
CA ALA A 396 -1.35 3.39 16.14
C ALA A 396 -0.04 4.05 16.62
N PHE A 397 -0.10 5.04 17.51
CA PHE A 397 1.10 5.66 18.06
C PHE A 397 1.90 4.71 18.95
N ILE A 398 1.24 3.89 19.77
CA ILE A 398 1.91 2.83 20.56
C ILE A 398 2.56 1.81 19.62
N ALA A 399 1.86 1.38 18.58
CA ALA A 399 2.36 0.45 17.57
C ALA A 399 3.59 1.00 16.82
N LEU A 400 3.59 2.29 16.49
CA LEU A 400 4.78 2.96 15.94
C LEU A 400 5.97 2.87 16.87
N GLY A 401 5.78 3.14 18.18
CA GLY A 401 6.83 3.03 19.19
C GLY A 401 7.39 1.62 19.26
N ALA A 402 6.54 0.61 19.35
CA ALA A 402 6.92 -0.80 19.39
C ALA A 402 7.63 -1.24 18.08
N SER A 403 7.12 -0.83 16.91
CA SER A 403 7.72 -1.16 15.62
C SER A 403 9.13 -0.59 15.47
N LYS A 404 9.38 0.64 15.90
CA LYS A 404 10.69 1.30 15.82
C LYS A 404 11.80 0.59 16.60
N LEU A 405 11.46 -0.23 17.58
CA LEU A 405 12.43 -1.06 18.29
C LEU A 405 13.01 -2.18 17.41
N LEU A 406 12.24 -2.67 16.42
CA LEU A 406 12.65 -3.74 15.50
C LEU A 406 13.04 -3.22 14.12
N CYS A 407 12.40 -2.16 13.65
CA CYS A 407 12.61 -1.57 12.33
C CYS A 407 12.76 -0.05 12.45
N ARG A 408 13.99 0.47 12.29
CA ARG A 408 14.27 1.91 12.49
C ARG A 408 13.66 2.80 11.40
N HIS A 409 13.54 2.28 10.18
CA HIS A 409 13.09 3.06 9.02
C HIS A 409 11.82 2.45 8.44
N PRO A 410 10.85 3.29 7.99
CA PRO A 410 9.65 2.82 7.32
C PRO A 410 9.98 1.94 6.12
N VAL A 411 9.17 0.89 5.93
CA VAL A 411 9.40 -0.12 4.89
C VAL A 411 9.49 0.47 3.48
N TYR A 412 8.58 1.38 3.13
CA TYR A 412 8.57 1.97 1.78
C TYR A 412 9.75 2.92 1.54
N TRP A 413 10.22 3.61 2.57
CA TRP A 413 11.40 4.46 2.47
C TRP A 413 12.67 3.64 2.31
N SER A 414 12.80 2.55 3.08
CA SER A 414 13.92 1.62 2.95
C SER A 414 13.98 0.97 1.57
N LEU A 415 12.83 0.62 1.00
CA LEU A 415 12.73 0.06 -0.35
C LEU A 415 12.93 1.12 -1.44
N ALA A 416 12.58 2.39 -1.20
CA ALA A 416 12.82 3.49 -2.14
C ALA A 416 14.33 3.76 -2.35
N GLU A 417 15.17 3.52 -1.33
CA GLU A 417 16.62 3.65 -1.44
C GLU A 417 17.22 2.74 -2.52
N ASP A 418 16.65 1.55 -2.72
CA ASP A 418 17.08 0.62 -3.76
C ASP A 418 16.85 1.19 -5.17
N PHE A 419 15.75 1.93 -5.38
CA PHE A 419 15.48 2.63 -6.64
C PHE A 419 16.36 3.88 -6.82
N LEU A 420 16.66 4.62 -5.76
CA LEU A 420 17.58 5.74 -5.79
C LEU A 420 19.01 5.29 -6.12
N ALA A 421 19.42 4.12 -5.66
CA ALA A 421 20.74 3.55 -5.95
C ALA A 421 20.93 3.23 -7.45
N LEU A 422 19.86 3.05 -8.23
CA LEU A 422 19.94 2.82 -9.69
C LEU A 422 20.51 4.02 -10.47
N THR A 423 20.54 5.20 -9.87
CA THR A 423 21.03 6.44 -10.48
C THR A 423 22.38 6.92 -9.93
N LYS A 424 22.94 6.24 -8.92
CA LYS A 424 24.30 6.52 -8.47
C LYS A 424 25.29 6.03 -9.53
N PRO A 425 26.32 6.83 -9.91
CA PRO A 425 27.40 6.36 -10.76
C PRO A 425 28.04 5.13 -10.13
N LYS A 426 28.39 4.13 -10.92
CA LYS A 426 29.03 2.87 -10.48
C LYS A 426 30.42 3.04 -9.84
N SER A 427 30.93 4.26 -9.70
CA SER A 427 32.24 4.61 -9.19
C SER A 427 32.20 5.84 -8.29
N ALA A 428 31.73 5.68 -7.09
CA ALA A 428 32.18 6.47 -5.93
C ALA A 428 32.42 5.50 -4.80
N PRO A 429 33.67 5.41 -4.24
CA PRO A 429 33.89 4.74 -2.97
C PRO A 429 33.00 5.38 -1.93
N ASP A 430 32.51 4.57 -0.99
CA ASP A 430 31.78 5.06 0.17
C ASP A 430 32.64 6.13 0.85
N GLU A 431 32.23 7.40 0.79
CA GLU A 431 32.74 8.41 1.69
C GLU A 431 32.24 8.01 3.08
N GLU A 432 33.16 7.56 3.92
CA GLU A 432 32.95 7.39 5.35
C GLU A 432 32.33 8.66 5.91
N PRO A 433 31.36 8.58 6.82
CA PRO A 433 30.79 9.76 7.49
C PRO A 433 31.94 10.48 8.19
N ASN A 434 32.26 11.69 7.76
CA ASN A 434 33.18 12.58 8.46
C ASN A 434 32.71 12.75 9.90
N ASP A 435 33.41 12.12 10.81
CA ASP A 435 33.33 12.32 12.24
C ASP A 435 33.71 13.78 12.52
N ILE A 436 32.71 14.63 12.67
CA ILE A 436 32.92 16.01 13.14
C ILE A 436 33.28 15.91 14.61
N THR A 437 34.56 15.72 14.90
CA THR A 437 35.11 15.96 16.22
C THR A 437 34.94 17.46 16.55
N ILE A 438 33.96 17.74 17.40
CA ILE A 438 33.85 19.06 18.05
C ILE A 438 35.05 19.17 18.99
N ARG A 439 36.07 19.89 18.54
CA ARG A 439 37.12 20.39 19.45
C ARG A 439 36.53 21.48 20.31
N SER A 440 36.34 21.17 21.57
CA SER A 440 36.17 22.15 22.65
C SER A 440 37.45 22.99 22.77
N GLY A 441 37.29 24.29 22.54
CA GLY A 441 38.23 25.34 22.95
C GLY A 441 37.47 26.45 23.62
#